data_2baca7b5a9496fb70bd6aef03349356b
#
_entry.id   2baca7b5a9496fb70bd6aef03349356b
#
_cell.length_a   1.000
_cell.length_b   1.000
_cell.length_c   1.000
_cell.angle_alpha   90.00
_cell.angle_beta   90.00
_cell.angle_gamma   90.00
#
_symmetry.space_group_name_H-M   'P 1'
#
loop_
_entity.id
_entity.type
_entity.pdbx_description
1 polymer ?
#
loop_
_entity_poly.entity_id
_entity_poly.type
_entity_poly.pdbx_seq_one_letter_code
_entity_poly.pdbx_strand_id
1 'polypeptide(L)'
;MAELKETVHGGDIYRNPSVTDYSVNSNPLGVPEAVRKSVQESADRIMYYPDVRCDRLRESISDFERIEKEKILCGNGAAELFFAVVMAVRPKKALVTAPAFSEYERALGTVGAEVQYYRLKEEQDFRIQEDILEQITEDTDTVSYTHLTLPTICSV
;
A
#
# COMPACT_ATOMS: atom_id res chain seq x y z
N MET A 1 -15.35 -10.87 -21.17
CA MET A 1 -14.43 -10.96 -20.04
C MET A 1 -13.19 -10.17 -20.44
N ALA A 2 -12.92 -9.04 -19.81
CA ALA A 2 -11.69 -8.29 -20.08
C ALA A 2 -10.51 -9.14 -19.59
N GLU A 3 -9.53 -9.40 -20.45
CA GLU A 3 -8.26 -9.99 -20.06
C GLU A 3 -7.64 -9.11 -18.99
N LEU A 4 -7.52 -9.63 -17.78
CA LEU A 4 -6.70 -9.00 -16.74
C LEU A 4 -5.27 -8.99 -17.27
N LYS A 5 -4.78 -7.82 -17.65
CA LYS A 5 -3.36 -7.64 -17.97
C LYS A 5 -2.58 -8.15 -16.75
N GLU A 6 -1.69 -9.10 -16.98
CA GLU A 6 -0.79 -9.63 -15.97
C GLU A 6 0.09 -8.46 -15.49
N THR A 7 -0.27 -7.89 -14.34
CA THR A 7 0.54 -6.85 -13.71
C THR A 7 1.74 -7.52 -13.07
N VAL A 8 2.93 -7.22 -13.57
CA VAL A 8 4.18 -7.73 -13.01
C VAL A 8 4.39 -7.06 -11.66
N HIS A 9 4.26 -7.82 -10.58
CA HIS A 9 4.68 -7.39 -9.25
C HIS A 9 6.21 -7.35 -9.17
N GLY A 10 6.75 -6.32 -8.50
CA GLY A 10 8.14 -6.30 -8.10
C GLY A 10 8.48 -7.45 -7.12
N GLY A 11 9.77 -7.68 -6.87
CA GLY A 11 10.25 -8.68 -5.92
C GLY A 11 10.31 -10.10 -6.46
N ASP A 12 10.16 -10.32 -7.75
CA ASP A 12 10.27 -11.66 -8.37
C ASP A 12 11.71 -12.13 -8.50
N ILE A 13 12.37 -12.34 -7.38
CA ILE A 13 13.74 -12.87 -7.30
C ILE A 13 13.82 -14.34 -7.75
N TYR A 14 12.71 -15.05 -7.77
CA TYR A 14 12.66 -16.47 -8.14
C TYR A 14 12.83 -16.68 -9.64
N ARG A 15 12.24 -15.79 -10.46
CA ARG A 15 12.40 -15.82 -11.91
C ARG A 15 13.59 -14.98 -12.38
N ASN A 16 14.10 -14.09 -11.51
CA ASN A 16 15.20 -13.17 -11.81
C ASN A 16 16.34 -13.26 -10.77
N PRO A 17 16.96 -14.43 -10.53
CA PRO A 17 17.88 -14.63 -9.41
C PRO A 17 19.22 -13.88 -9.55
N SER A 18 19.54 -13.36 -10.75
CA SER A 18 20.83 -12.73 -11.04
C SER A 18 20.77 -11.20 -11.11
N VAL A 19 19.61 -10.59 -10.82
CA VAL A 19 19.48 -9.14 -10.88
C VAL A 19 19.52 -8.51 -9.48
N THR A 20 19.98 -7.27 -9.40
CA THR A 20 19.80 -6.46 -8.20
C THR A 20 18.39 -5.90 -8.22
N ASP A 21 17.59 -6.27 -7.23
CA ASP A 21 16.19 -5.88 -7.19
C ASP A 21 15.99 -4.48 -6.58
N TYR A 22 15.52 -3.55 -7.40
CA TYR A 22 15.11 -2.19 -7.01
C TYR A 22 13.60 -2.00 -7.06
N SER A 23 12.85 -3.06 -7.31
CA SER A 23 11.39 -2.99 -7.49
C SER A 23 10.60 -3.04 -6.18
N VAL A 24 11.25 -3.42 -5.07
CA VAL A 24 10.64 -3.48 -3.73
C VAL A 24 11.51 -2.82 -2.68
N ASN A 25 10.86 -2.24 -1.67
CA ASN A 25 11.53 -1.60 -0.53
C ASN A 25 11.81 -2.62 0.58
N SER A 26 12.74 -3.56 0.33
CA SER A 26 13.21 -4.46 1.35
C SER A 26 14.41 -3.87 2.10
N ASN A 27 14.53 -4.19 3.41
CA ASN A 27 15.67 -3.74 4.19
C ASN A 27 16.96 -4.43 3.71
N PRO A 28 17.93 -3.70 3.13
CA PRO A 28 19.17 -4.30 2.62
C PRO A 28 20.06 -4.89 3.73
N LEU A 29 19.85 -4.49 4.97
CA LEU A 29 20.55 -5.04 6.14
C LEU A 29 19.92 -6.34 6.64
N GLY A 30 18.83 -6.78 6.02
CA GLY A 30 18.09 -7.99 6.39
C GLY A 30 17.11 -7.76 7.55
N VAL A 31 16.72 -8.87 8.18
CA VAL A 31 15.73 -8.84 9.27
C VAL A 31 16.41 -8.39 10.57
N PRO A 32 15.91 -7.35 11.26
CA PRO A 32 16.41 -6.95 12.57
C PRO A 32 16.35 -8.09 13.57
N GLU A 33 17.38 -8.19 14.42
CA GLU A 33 17.51 -9.32 15.37
C GLU A 33 16.30 -9.42 16.34
N ALA A 34 15.79 -8.28 16.80
CA ALA A 34 14.60 -8.24 17.65
C ALA A 34 13.36 -8.85 16.96
N VAL A 35 13.18 -8.58 15.66
CA VAL A 35 12.09 -9.17 14.87
C VAL A 35 12.28 -10.67 14.71
N ARG A 36 13.49 -11.12 14.37
CA ARG A 36 13.84 -12.54 14.25
C ARG A 36 13.52 -13.29 15.53
N LYS A 37 13.97 -12.76 16.66
CA LYS A 37 13.73 -13.35 17.99
C LYS A 37 12.23 -13.41 18.30
N SER A 38 11.48 -12.33 18.06
CA SER A 38 10.04 -12.29 18.28
C SER A 38 9.28 -13.34 17.46
N VAL A 39 9.67 -13.54 16.18
CA VAL A 39 9.09 -14.57 15.32
C VAL A 39 9.37 -15.97 15.88
N GLN A 40 10.60 -16.25 16.28
CA GLN A 40 10.98 -17.53 16.87
C GLN A 40 10.20 -17.84 18.16
N GLU A 41 10.09 -16.85 19.06
CA GLU A 41 9.34 -16.99 20.32
C GLU A 41 7.82 -17.12 20.11
N SER A 42 7.35 -16.70 18.97
CA SER A 42 5.92 -16.77 18.62
C SER A 42 5.54 -18.01 17.82
N ALA A 43 6.50 -18.88 17.49
CA ALA A 43 6.24 -20.06 16.65
C ALA A 43 5.14 -20.98 17.19
N ASP A 44 5.10 -21.20 18.49
CA ASP A 44 4.09 -22.05 19.14
C ASP A 44 2.66 -21.45 19.09
N ARG A 45 2.56 -20.14 18.80
CA ARG A 45 1.25 -19.49 18.68
C ARG A 45 0.51 -19.81 17.39
N ILE A 46 1.18 -20.45 16.42
CA ILE A 46 0.57 -20.91 15.17
C ILE A 46 -0.61 -21.86 15.42
N MET A 47 -0.63 -22.56 16.55
CA MET A 47 -1.72 -23.45 16.94
C MET A 47 -3.03 -22.72 17.31
N TYR A 48 -2.96 -21.43 17.57
CA TYR A 48 -4.13 -20.65 17.95
C TYR A 48 -4.71 -19.89 16.74
N TYR A 49 -6.02 -19.68 16.78
CA TYR A 49 -6.65 -18.82 15.79
C TYR A 49 -6.18 -17.37 15.98
N PRO A 50 -5.88 -16.63 14.90
CA PRO A 50 -5.42 -15.26 15.04
C PRO A 50 -6.51 -14.33 15.63
N ASP A 51 -6.05 -13.31 16.36
CA ASP A 51 -6.93 -12.26 16.86
C ASP A 51 -7.47 -11.43 15.69
N VAL A 52 -8.74 -11.67 15.33
CA VAL A 52 -9.42 -11.00 14.20
C VAL A 52 -9.57 -9.48 14.39
N ARG A 53 -9.44 -8.99 15.62
CA ARG A 53 -9.52 -7.56 15.95
C ARG A 53 -8.15 -6.90 16.01
N CYS A 54 -7.08 -7.68 16.03
CA CYS A 54 -5.71 -7.21 16.20
C CYS A 54 -5.54 -6.25 17.40
N ASP A 55 -6.28 -6.50 18.51
CA ASP A 55 -6.37 -5.52 19.60
C ASP A 55 -5.01 -5.18 20.20
N ARG A 56 -4.17 -6.18 20.48
CA ARG A 56 -2.82 -5.98 21.04
C ARG A 56 -1.90 -5.23 20.06
N LEU A 57 -1.98 -5.54 18.76
CA LEU A 57 -1.19 -4.87 17.74
C LEU A 57 -1.63 -3.41 17.61
N ARG A 58 -2.94 -3.15 17.56
CA ARG A 58 -3.50 -1.80 17.50
C ARG A 58 -3.13 -0.97 18.73
N GLU A 59 -3.13 -1.56 19.92
CA GLU A 59 -2.64 -0.92 21.14
C GLU A 59 -1.17 -0.53 21.03
N SER A 60 -0.31 -1.45 20.63
CA SER A 60 1.13 -1.17 20.46
C SER A 60 1.39 -0.07 19.42
N ILE A 61 0.66 -0.06 18.30
CA ILE A 61 0.75 1.00 17.29
C ILE A 61 0.22 2.33 17.86
N SER A 62 -0.90 2.30 18.59
CA SER A 62 -1.49 3.47 19.23
C SER A 62 -0.50 4.15 20.18
N ASP A 63 0.18 3.36 21.01
CA ASP A 63 1.18 3.87 21.96
C ASP A 63 2.40 4.44 21.25
N PHE A 64 2.86 3.79 20.19
CA PHE A 64 4.04 4.20 19.43
C PHE A 64 3.78 5.45 18.59
N GLU A 65 2.69 5.47 17.82
CA GLU A 65 2.35 6.55 16.88
C GLU A 65 1.56 7.68 17.55
N ARG A 66 1.08 7.49 18.78
CA ARG A 66 0.22 8.42 19.53
C ARG A 66 -1.08 8.74 18.77
N ILE A 67 -1.65 7.72 18.17
CA ILE A 67 -2.93 7.76 17.44
C ILE A 67 -3.94 6.92 18.22
N GLU A 68 -5.19 7.37 18.29
CA GLU A 68 -6.27 6.60 18.93
C GLU A 68 -6.43 5.22 18.27
N LYS A 69 -6.50 4.17 19.08
CA LYS A 69 -6.61 2.78 18.64
C LYS A 69 -7.77 2.56 17.65
N GLU A 70 -8.84 3.29 17.80
CA GLU A 70 -10.04 3.23 16.97
C GLU A 70 -9.80 3.73 15.53
N LYS A 71 -8.73 4.49 15.32
CA LYS A 71 -8.31 5.02 14.01
C LYS A 71 -7.30 4.12 13.29
N ILE A 72 -6.97 2.97 13.87
CA ILE A 72 -5.97 2.03 13.34
C ILE A 72 -6.69 0.81 12.78
N LEU A 73 -6.43 0.49 11.53
CA LEU A 73 -6.83 -0.73 10.87
C LEU A 73 -5.58 -1.53 10.48
N CYS A 74 -5.54 -2.80 10.87
CA CYS A 74 -4.45 -3.72 10.51
C CYS A 74 -4.90 -4.65 9.38
N GLY A 75 -3.95 -5.01 8.50
CA GLY A 75 -4.17 -5.95 7.41
C GLY A 75 -2.87 -6.65 7.00
N ASN A 76 -2.96 -7.64 6.14
CA ASN A 76 -1.81 -8.38 5.62
C ASN A 76 -1.12 -7.59 4.50
N GLY A 77 -0.41 -6.55 4.90
CA GLY A 77 0.20 -5.57 4.01
C GLY A 77 -0.80 -4.51 3.52
N ALA A 78 -0.24 -3.46 2.91
CA ALA A 78 -1.02 -2.32 2.41
C ALA A 78 -2.01 -2.72 1.30
N ALA A 79 -1.69 -3.76 0.52
CA ALA A 79 -2.56 -4.21 -0.56
C ALA A 79 -3.95 -4.62 -0.05
N GLU A 80 -4.02 -5.46 0.99
CA GLU A 80 -5.31 -5.83 1.59
C GLU A 80 -6.13 -4.62 2.02
N LEU A 81 -5.47 -3.62 2.63
CA LEU A 81 -6.13 -2.41 3.08
C LEU A 81 -6.69 -1.58 1.92
N PHE A 82 -5.97 -1.49 0.79
CA PHE A 82 -6.49 -0.82 -0.41
C PHE A 82 -7.75 -1.50 -0.93
N PHE A 83 -7.75 -2.82 -1.04
CA PHE A 83 -8.94 -3.56 -1.45
C PHE A 83 -10.09 -3.35 -0.47
N ALA A 84 -9.82 -3.43 0.84
CA ALA A 84 -10.85 -3.23 1.87
C ALA A 84 -11.49 -1.84 1.79
N VAL A 85 -10.67 -0.78 1.66
CA VAL A 85 -11.14 0.61 1.53
C VAL A 85 -11.96 0.79 0.25
N VAL A 86 -11.44 0.33 -0.89
CA VAL A 86 -12.14 0.45 -2.18
C VAL A 86 -13.47 -0.31 -2.16
N MET A 87 -13.51 -1.50 -1.59
CA MET A 87 -14.76 -2.26 -1.45
C MET A 87 -15.77 -1.62 -0.51
N ALA A 88 -15.31 -0.91 0.52
CA ALA A 88 -16.17 -0.19 1.46
C ALA A 88 -16.73 1.10 0.86
N VAL A 89 -15.89 1.89 0.19
CA VAL A 89 -16.25 3.19 -0.41
C VAL A 89 -16.99 3.02 -1.74
N ARG A 90 -16.62 2.01 -2.53
CA ARG A 90 -17.15 1.74 -3.88
C ARG A 90 -17.12 2.95 -4.80
N PRO A 91 -15.95 3.55 -5.01
CA PRO A 91 -15.84 4.71 -5.89
C PRO A 91 -16.27 4.34 -7.32
N LYS A 92 -16.89 5.28 -8.03
CA LYS A 92 -17.23 5.16 -9.45
C LYS A 92 -16.16 5.73 -10.33
N LYS A 93 -15.53 6.82 -9.89
CA LYS A 93 -14.47 7.52 -10.62
C LYS A 93 -13.29 7.81 -9.70
N ALA A 94 -12.11 7.46 -10.16
CA ALA A 94 -10.87 7.58 -9.41
C ALA A 94 -9.79 8.29 -10.24
N LEU A 95 -9.03 9.18 -9.60
CA LEU A 95 -7.80 9.74 -10.14
C LEU A 95 -6.61 9.03 -9.50
N VAL A 96 -5.73 8.46 -10.32
CA VAL A 96 -4.53 7.74 -9.86
C VAL A 96 -3.29 8.39 -10.47
N THR A 97 -2.26 8.64 -9.67
CA THR A 97 -0.98 9.09 -10.23
C THR A 97 -0.31 7.95 -11.01
N ALA A 98 0.44 8.29 -12.05
CA ALA A 98 1.22 7.31 -12.83
C ALA A 98 2.62 7.86 -13.16
N PRO A 99 3.73 7.16 -12.79
CA PRO A 99 3.74 5.83 -12.16
C PRO A 99 3.29 5.83 -10.71
N ALA A 100 2.65 4.73 -10.26
CA ALA A 100 2.25 4.50 -8.89
C ALA A 100 2.18 2.99 -8.59
N PHE A 101 1.84 2.65 -7.35
CA PHE A 101 1.68 1.27 -6.93
C PHE A 101 0.52 0.60 -7.66
N SER A 102 0.79 -0.52 -8.31
CA SER A 102 -0.17 -1.23 -9.18
C SER A 102 -1.44 -1.70 -8.47
N GLU A 103 -1.39 -1.89 -7.16
CA GLU A 103 -2.54 -2.35 -6.39
C GLU A 103 -3.68 -1.32 -6.30
N TYR A 104 -3.40 -0.03 -6.51
CA TYR A 104 -4.45 0.98 -6.58
C TYR A 104 -5.42 0.70 -7.72
N GLU A 105 -4.88 0.53 -8.93
CA GLU A 105 -5.68 0.23 -10.12
C GLU A 105 -6.39 -1.13 -9.98
N ARG A 106 -5.69 -2.14 -9.46
CA ARG A 106 -6.26 -3.46 -9.25
C ARG A 106 -7.45 -3.42 -8.29
N ALA A 107 -7.30 -2.74 -7.15
CA ALA A 107 -8.38 -2.59 -6.18
C ALA A 107 -9.58 -1.87 -6.80
N LEU A 108 -9.37 -0.75 -7.49
CA LEU A 108 -10.40 0.02 -8.18
C LEU A 108 -11.14 -0.82 -9.24
N GLY A 109 -10.40 -1.65 -9.97
CA GLY A 109 -10.96 -2.57 -10.96
C GLY A 109 -11.96 -3.58 -10.37
N THR A 110 -11.82 -3.97 -9.09
CA THR A 110 -12.73 -4.92 -8.43
C THR A 110 -14.14 -4.37 -8.24
N VAL A 111 -14.29 -3.06 -8.18
CA VAL A 111 -15.60 -2.39 -8.05
C VAL A 111 -16.07 -1.76 -9.37
N GLY A 112 -15.28 -1.92 -10.45
CA GLY A 112 -15.61 -1.38 -11.76
C GLY A 112 -15.48 0.15 -11.85
N ALA A 113 -14.62 0.75 -11.03
CA ALA A 113 -14.36 2.18 -11.07
C ALA A 113 -13.71 2.61 -12.40
N GLU A 114 -14.12 3.76 -12.92
CA GLU A 114 -13.41 4.44 -14.00
C GLU A 114 -12.12 5.06 -13.44
N VAL A 115 -10.98 4.70 -14.03
CA VAL A 115 -9.67 5.21 -13.59
C VAL A 115 -9.14 6.24 -14.58
N GLN A 116 -8.94 7.45 -14.09
CA GLN A 116 -8.23 8.52 -14.78
C GLN A 116 -6.79 8.60 -14.23
N TYR A 117 -5.82 8.88 -15.11
CA TYR A 117 -4.41 8.94 -14.70
C TYR A 117 -3.87 10.35 -14.75
N TYR A 118 -3.31 10.80 -13.62
CA TYR A 118 -2.41 11.94 -13.57
C TYR A 118 -0.98 11.47 -13.81
N ARG A 119 -0.40 11.81 -14.97
CA ARG A 119 0.93 11.37 -15.36
C ARG A 119 2.01 12.26 -14.77
N LEU A 120 2.79 11.69 -13.86
CA LEU A 120 3.99 12.32 -13.31
C LEU A 120 5.08 12.40 -14.38
N LYS A 121 5.85 13.49 -14.40
CA LYS A 121 6.86 13.76 -15.40
C LYS A 121 8.26 13.65 -14.82
N GLU A 122 9.17 13.05 -15.57
CA GLU A 122 10.58 12.89 -15.19
C GLU A 122 11.25 14.26 -14.99
N GLU A 123 10.94 15.25 -15.85
CA GLU A 123 11.47 16.61 -15.76
C GLU A 123 11.05 17.35 -14.47
N GLN A 124 10.10 16.80 -13.76
CA GLN A 124 9.58 17.30 -12.46
C GLN A 124 9.92 16.35 -11.31
N ASP A 125 10.94 15.50 -11.47
CA ASP A 125 11.33 14.48 -10.49
C ASP A 125 10.15 13.57 -10.06
N PHE A 126 9.21 13.30 -10.96
CA PHE A 126 7.97 12.55 -10.68
C PHE A 126 7.17 13.11 -9.51
N ARG A 127 7.22 14.43 -9.30
CA ARG A 127 6.45 15.09 -8.24
C ARG A 127 5.08 15.50 -8.73
N ILE A 128 4.09 15.39 -7.85
CA ILE A 128 2.76 15.95 -8.07
C ILE A 128 2.86 17.47 -8.11
N GLN A 129 2.28 18.09 -9.12
CA GLN A 129 2.19 19.53 -9.28
C GLN A 129 0.78 20.03 -8.93
N GLU A 130 0.63 21.35 -8.79
CA GLU A 130 -0.67 21.98 -8.45
C GLU A 130 -1.75 21.73 -9.49
N ASP A 131 -1.38 21.47 -10.74
CA ASP A 131 -2.29 21.17 -11.84
C ASP A 131 -3.10 19.87 -11.66
N ILE A 132 -2.71 18.99 -10.69
CA ILE A 132 -3.52 17.84 -10.31
C ILE A 132 -4.91 18.27 -9.82
N LEU A 133 -5.00 19.45 -9.16
CA LEU A 133 -6.25 19.95 -8.62
C LEU A 133 -7.27 20.27 -9.75
N GLU A 134 -6.80 20.62 -10.94
CA GLU A 134 -7.64 20.85 -12.11
C GLU A 134 -8.26 19.55 -12.66
N GLN A 135 -7.65 18.41 -12.35
CA GLN A 135 -8.13 17.08 -12.76
C GLN A 135 -9.08 16.45 -11.74
N ILE A 136 -9.17 17.01 -10.53
CA ILE A 136 -10.14 16.61 -9.53
C ILE A 136 -11.44 17.35 -9.79
N THR A 137 -12.42 16.64 -10.30
CA THR A 137 -13.74 17.17 -10.66
C THR A 137 -14.78 16.79 -9.60
N GLU A 138 -15.96 17.39 -9.63
CA GLU A 138 -17.03 17.12 -8.65
C GLU A 138 -17.49 15.65 -8.64
N ASP A 139 -17.26 14.92 -9.73
CA ASP A 139 -17.57 13.50 -9.87
C ASP A 139 -16.37 12.57 -9.51
N THR A 140 -15.25 13.13 -9.04
CA THR A 140 -14.10 12.34 -8.57
C THR A 140 -14.35 11.85 -7.15
N ASP A 141 -14.58 10.55 -6.99
CA ASP A 141 -14.87 9.93 -5.69
C ASP A 141 -13.63 9.66 -4.86
N THR A 142 -12.48 9.40 -5.51
CA THR A 142 -11.23 9.08 -4.82
C THR A 142 -10.00 9.48 -5.62
N VAL A 143 -8.95 9.80 -4.90
CA VAL A 143 -7.61 10.06 -5.46
C VAL A 143 -6.62 9.13 -4.79
N SER A 144 -5.83 8.42 -5.59
CA SER A 144 -4.79 7.52 -5.09
C SER A 144 -3.41 7.94 -5.60
N TYR A 145 -2.47 8.05 -4.68
CA TYR A 145 -1.09 8.45 -4.97
C TYR A 145 -0.13 7.76 -3.99
N THR A 146 1.14 7.60 -4.39
CA THR A 146 2.12 6.93 -3.54
C THR A 146 2.62 7.84 -2.42
N HIS A 147 2.94 9.10 -2.74
CA HIS A 147 3.28 10.13 -1.75
C HIS A 147 3.13 11.53 -2.36
N LEU A 148 2.69 12.50 -1.56
CA LEU A 148 2.56 13.90 -1.96
C LEU A 148 3.85 14.67 -1.72
N THR A 149 4.32 14.64 -0.52
CA THR A 149 5.57 15.23 -0.04
C THR A 149 6.03 14.42 1.13
N LEU A 150 7.34 14.42 1.34
CA LEU A 150 7.86 13.93 2.60
C LEU A 150 7.73 15.02 3.67
N PRO A 151 7.25 14.73 4.85
CA PRO A 151 8.15 14.29 5.88
C PRO A 151 8.02 12.80 6.07
N THR A 152 8.98 12.11 5.57
CA THR A 152 9.09 10.71 5.82
C THR A 152 9.62 10.55 7.21
N ILE A 153 8.79 10.15 8.11
CA ILE A 153 9.27 9.38 9.23
C ILE A 153 9.21 7.95 8.75
N CYS A 154 10.26 7.49 8.10
CA CYS A 154 10.56 6.07 8.05
C CYS A 154 11.13 5.71 9.40
N SER A 155 10.31 5.46 10.37
CA SER A 155 10.68 4.73 11.56
C SER A 155 10.49 3.24 11.24
N VAL A 156 11.58 2.59 10.95
CA VAL A 156 11.69 1.13 10.98
C VAL A 156 12.41 0.77 12.26
#